data_1761f4bb71fcd791fb0e4e3defc9fa49
#
_entry.id   1761f4bb71fcd791fb0e4e3defc9fa49
#
_cell.length_a   1.000
_cell.length_b   1.000
_cell.length_c   1.000
_cell.angle_alpha   90.00
_cell.angle_beta   90.00
_cell.angle_gamma   90.00
#
_symmetry.space_group_name_H-M   'P 1'
#
loop_
_entity.id
_entity.type
_entity.pdbx_description
1 polymer ?
#
loop_
_entity_poly.entity_id
_entity_poly.type
_entity_poly.pdbx_seq_one_letter_code
_entity_poly.pdbx_strand_id
1 'polypeptide(L)'
;MQTWTDEGEEIPLTGGDVTEGLVRLGDTVRRPRGERWELVRAVLTHLESVGFEGAPRFLGVDSAGREVLSYIDGEVAGRPRPPWIADEDRMISVARLLRAYDDAVAGFGIPSDLPPPIEPPGLPELDDPPELVGHQDITPENVVFRDGRAFALIDFDLARPVSRAREVVNLLLWWAPLGADEDLDPELRGLDRPRRCRHIADAYGLSRPDRLRVMELAIALNERAWHLMKYRAETLGGGWQRMWDEGVGDKIKSRQTWLEENADSITTALTS
;
A
#
# COMPACT_ATOMS: atom_id res chain seq x y z
N MET A 1 -25.42 -1.88 -18.06
CA MET A 1 -24.37 -1.05 -17.41
C MET A 1 -25.09 0.16 -16.84
N GLN A 2 -25.05 0.36 -15.54
CA GLN A 2 -25.72 1.49 -14.89
C GLN A 2 -25.00 2.77 -15.31
N THR A 3 -25.71 3.74 -15.90
CA THR A 3 -25.15 5.07 -16.19
C THR A 3 -25.23 5.89 -14.91
N TRP A 4 -24.07 6.28 -14.41
CA TRP A 4 -23.98 7.14 -13.24
C TRP A 4 -24.21 8.59 -13.66
N THR A 5 -25.14 9.26 -12.98
CA THR A 5 -25.37 10.69 -13.20
C THR A 5 -24.27 11.50 -12.51
N ASP A 6 -23.83 12.58 -13.16
CA ASP A 6 -22.87 13.55 -12.62
C ASP A 6 -23.59 14.66 -11.83
N GLU A 7 -24.81 14.41 -11.38
CA GLU A 7 -25.61 15.38 -10.60
C GLU A 7 -25.20 15.35 -9.13
N GLY A 8 -24.76 16.48 -8.61
CA GLY A 8 -24.36 16.67 -7.22
C GLY A 8 -23.12 17.55 -7.09
N GLU A 9 -22.79 17.91 -5.86
CA GLU A 9 -21.58 18.68 -5.56
C GLU A 9 -20.37 17.74 -5.50
N GLU A 10 -19.38 17.99 -6.35
CA GLU A 10 -18.09 17.29 -6.29
C GLU A 10 -17.23 17.88 -5.18
N ILE A 11 -16.90 17.07 -4.20
CA ILE A 11 -15.99 17.42 -3.09
C ILE A 11 -14.61 16.85 -3.40
N PRO A 12 -13.59 17.70 -3.64
CA PRO A 12 -12.23 17.20 -3.86
C PRO A 12 -11.73 16.37 -2.69
N LEU A 13 -11.18 15.18 -2.97
CA LEU A 13 -10.49 14.38 -1.99
C LEU A 13 -8.99 14.73 -2.08
N THR A 14 -8.47 15.28 -0.99
CA THR A 14 -7.06 15.69 -0.85
C THR A 14 -6.30 14.61 -0.09
N GLY A 15 -5.04 14.34 -0.48
CA GLY A 15 -4.17 13.41 0.27
C GLY A 15 -3.43 12.37 -0.56
N GLY A 16 -3.73 12.23 -1.86
CA GLY A 16 -2.97 11.38 -2.77
C GLY A 16 -1.70 12.08 -3.29
N ASP A 17 -0.56 11.40 -3.25
CA ASP A 17 0.71 11.98 -3.72
C ASP A 17 0.83 11.98 -5.26
N VAL A 18 0.14 11.10 -5.97
CA VAL A 18 0.29 10.87 -7.42
C VAL A 18 -1.01 11.11 -8.20
N THR A 19 -2.15 10.63 -7.72
CA THR A 19 -3.40 10.68 -8.48
C THR A 19 -4.14 11.99 -8.23
N GLU A 20 -4.22 12.83 -9.26
CA GLU A 20 -4.97 14.09 -9.25
C GLU A 20 -6.41 13.87 -9.72
N GLY A 21 -7.34 14.75 -9.29
CA GLY A 21 -8.71 14.72 -9.76
C GLY A 21 -9.63 13.70 -9.08
N LEU A 22 -9.28 13.23 -7.89
CA LEU A 22 -10.17 12.43 -7.06
C LEU A 22 -11.25 13.34 -6.45
N VAL A 23 -12.52 12.97 -6.61
CA VAL A 23 -13.63 13.68 -5.99
C VAL A 23 -14.62 12.70 -5.36
N ARG A 24 -15.23 13.12 -4.26
CA ARG A 24 -16.40 12.46 -3.69
C ARG A 24 -17.66 13.08 -4.28
N LEU A 25 -18.57 12.24 -4.74
CA LEU A 25 -19.91 12.61 -5.18
C LEU A 25 -20.94 11.72 -4.47
N GLY A 26 -21.60 12.27 -3.46
CA GLY A 26 -22.49 11.49 -2.58
C GLY A 26 -21.74 10.34 -1.88
N ASP A 27 -22.21 9.11 -2.07
CA ASP A 27 -21.62 7.89 -1.51
C ASP A 27 -20.64 7.19 -2.48
N THR A 28 -20.11 7.94 -3.43
CA THR A 28 -19.18 7.41 -4.42
C THR A 28 -17.93 8.27 -4.56
N VAL A 29 -16.84 7.65 -5.02
CA VAL A 29 -15.61 8.31 -5.44
C VAL A 29 -15.52 8.26 -6.95
N ARG A 30 -15.16 9.39 -7.58
CA ARG A 30 -14.81 9.49 -8.99
C ARG A 30 -13.32 9.70 -9.11
N ARG A 31 -12.69 8.88 -9.96
CA ARG A 31 -11.24 8.97 -10.17
C ARG A 31 -10.88 8.75 -11.65
N PRO A 32 -9.84 9.41 -12.15
CA PRO A 32 -9.27 9.05 -13.46
C PRO A 32 -8.83 7.61 -13.47
N ARG A 33 -8.90 6.96 -14.63
CA ARG A 33 -8.39 5.60 -14.78
C ARG A 33 -6.88 5.59 -14.70
N GLY A 34 -6.35 4.80 -13.77
CA GLY A 34 -4.93 4.53 -13.65
C GLY A 34 -4.44 3.55 -14.74
N GLU A 35 -3.13 3.38 -14.82
CA GLU A 35 -2.48 2.46 -15.78
C GLU A 35 -2.98 1.02 -15.66
N ARG A 36 -3.28 0.57 -14.44
CA ARG A 36 -3.73 -0.80 -14.12
C ARG A 36 -5.20 -0.92 -13.78
N TRP A 37 -6.01 0.03 -14.23
CA TRP A 37 -7.42 0.09 -13.87
C TRP A 37 -8.18 -1.20 -14.16
N GLU A 38 -7.82 -1.94 -15.22
CA GLU A 38 -8.48 -3.22 -15.55
C GLU A 38 -8.20 -4.31 -14.51
N LEU A 39 -6.94 -4.39 -14.03
CA LEU A 39 -6.57 -5.29 -12.94
C LEU A 39 -7.27 -4.88 -11.64
N VAL A 40 -7.23 -3.61 -11.29
CA VAL A 40 -7.88 -3.08 -10.08
C VAL A 40 -9.38 -3.37 -10.10
N ARG A 41 -10.05 -3.09 -11.22
CA ARG A 41 -11.48 -3.42 -11.40
C ARG A 41 -11.74 -4.92 -11.21
N ALA A 42 -10.92 -5.78 -11.82
CA ALA A 42 -11.10 -7.23 -11.73
C ALA A 42 -10.90 -7.72 -10.28
N VAL A 43 -9.89 -7.21 -9.58
CA VAL A 43 -9.64 -7.50 -8.16
C VAL A 43 -10.81 -7.04 -7.29
N LEU A 44 -11.28 -5.79 -7.42
CA LEU A 44 -12.40 -5.27 -6.64
C LEU A 44 -13.70 -6.05 -6.90
N THR A 45 -13.95 -6.44 -8.15
CA THR A 45 -15.11 -7.28 -8.51
C THR A 45 -14.99 -8.68 -7.88
N HIS A 46 -13.80 -9.27 -7.87
CA HIS A 46 -13.56 -10.55 -7.20
C HIS A 46 -13.81 -10.44 -5.68
N LEU A 47 -13.22 -9.44 -5.02
CA LEU A 47 -13.39 -9.20 -3.58
C LEU A 47 -14.86 -9.05 -3.20
N GLU A 48 -15.63 -8.35 -4.03
CA GLU A 48 -17.09 -8.27 -3.86
C GLU A 48 -17.75 -9.64 -3.97
N SER A 49 -17.37 -10.44 -4.98
CA SER A 49 -17.97 -11.75 -5.23
C SER A 49 -17.74 -12.75 -4.10
N VAL A 50 -16.62 -12.63 -3.38
CA VAL A 50 -16.29 -13.47 -2.20
C VAL A 50 -16.75 -12.87 -0.87
N GLY A 51 -17.44 -11.71 -0.90
CA GLY A 51 -18.00 -11.07 0.29
C GLY A 51 -16.97 -10.34 1.16
N PHE A 52 -15.81 -9.99 0.64
CA PHE A 52 -14.84 -9.17 1.39
C PHE A 52 -15.32 -7.72 1.47
N GLU A 53 -15.57 -7.22 2.67
CA GLU A 53 -16.11 -5.88 2.92
C GLU A 53 -15.03 -4.80 3.06
N GLY A 54 -13.77 -5.20 3.23
CA GLY A 54 -12.64 -4.32 3.48
C GLY A 54 -12.03 -3.67 2.23
N ALA A 55 -12.82 -3.45 1.16
CA ALA A 55 -12.41 -2.79 -0.06
C ALA A 55 -13.56 -2.03 -0.72
N PRO A 56 -13.29 -0.97 -1.53
CA PRO A 56 -14.33 -0.32 -2.31
C PRO A 56 -15.00 -1.28 -3.31
N ARG A 57 -16.25 -1.00 -3.65
CA ARG A 57 -16.95 -1.67 -4.75
C ARG A 57 -16.71 -0.91 -6.05
N PHE A 58 -16.42 -1.62 -7.13
CA PHE A 58 -16.42 -1.04 -8.47
C PHE A 58 -17.85 -0.94 -8.97
N LEU A 59 -18.35 0.28 -9.12
CA LEU A 59 -19.74 0.54 -9.46
C LEU A 59 -19.94 0.81 -10.95
N GLY A 60 -18.88 1.18 -11.67
CA GLY A 60 -18.95 1.45 -13.11
C GLY A 60 -18.03 2.57 -13.55
N VAL A 61 -18.47 3.25 -14.62
CA VAL A 61 -17.77 4.38 -15.23
C VAL A 61 -18.78 5.49 -15.46
N ASP A 62 -18.42 6.73 -15.15
CA ASP A 62 -19.27 7.91 -15.38
C ASP A 62 -19.19 8.42 -16.82
N SER A 63 -19.97 9.49 -17.13
CA SER A 63 -20.02 10.09 -18.47
C SER A 63 -18.70 10.75 -18.89
N ALA A 64 -17.85 11.14 -17.94
CA ALA A 64 -16.50 11.67 -18.18
C ALA A 64 -15.43 10.59 -18.35
N GLY A 65 -15.81 9.31 -18.25
CA GLY A 65 -14.90 8.18 -18.38
C GLY A 65 -14.10 7.88 -17.11
N ARG A 66 -14.44 8.47 -15.97
CA ARG A 66 -13.83 8.22 -14.67
C ARG A 66 -14.41 6.94 -14.05
N GLU A 67 -13.60 6.23 -13.27
CA GLU A 67 -14.07 5.13 -12.44
C GLU A 67 -14.99 5.63 -11.33
N VAL A 68 -16.02 4.85 -11.07
CA VAL A 68 -16.97 5.05 -9.98
C VAL A 68 -16.78 3.94 -8.97
N LEU A 69 -16.31 4.31 -7.79
CA LEU A 69 -16.11 3.42 -6.66
C LEU A 69 -17.06 3.79 -5.52
N SER A 70 -17.42 2.82 -4.67
CA SER A 70 -18.12 3.16 -3.42
C SER A 70 -17.21 3.97 -2.50
N TYR A 71 -17.78 5.00 -1.87
CA TYR A 71 -17.07 5.72 -0.79
C TYR A 71 -17.11 4.86 0.49
N ILE A 72 -15.97 4.75 1.15
CA ILE A 72 -15.88 4.08 2.44
C ILE A 72 -15.74 5.15 3.52
N ASP A 73 -16.78 5.30 4.33
CA ASP A 73 -16.75 6.24 5.45
C ASP A 73 -15.88 5.70 6.59
N GLY A 74 -15.14 6.60 7.24
CA GLY A 74 -14.26 6.27 8.36
C GLY A 74 -13.11 7.27 8.51
N GLU A 75 -12.24 7.01 9.46
CA GLU A 75 -11.06 7.82 9.77
C GLU A 75 -9.84 7.31 9.01
N VAL A 76 -9.09 8.17 8.35
CA VAL A 76 -7.78 7.89 7.75
C VAL A 76 -6.70 8.75 8.39
N ALA A 77 -5.46 8.25 8.43
CA ALA A 77 -4.33 9.03 8.95
C ALA A 77 -3.84 10.01 7.89
N GLY A 78 -4.36 11.24 7.97
CA GLY A 78 -3.87 12.34 7.10
C GLY A 78 -2.48 12.84 7.47
N ARG A 79 -2.07 13.93 6.84
CA ARG A 79 -0.85 14.68 7.18
C ARG A 79 -1.21 16.07 7.68
N PRO A 80 -0.68 16.55 8.84
CA PRO A 80 0.24 15.84 9.74
C PRO A 80 -0.37 14.57 10.35
N ARG A 81 0.48 13.60 10.72
CA ARG A 81 0.03 12.34 11.32
C ARG A 81 -0.69 12.57 12.63
N PRO A 82 -1.84 11.94 12.86
CA PRO A 82 -2.49 11.99 14.15
C PRO A 82 -1.70 11.16 15.20
N PRO A 83 -1.74 11.55 16.49
CA PRO A 83 -1.00 10.81 17.54
C PRO A 83 -1.34 9.32 17.64
N TRP A 84 -2.54 8.93 17.26
CA TRP A 84 -2.96 7.52 17.29
C TRP A 84 -2.27 6.63 16.25
N ILE A 85 -1.46 7.19 15.33
CA ILE A 85 -0.69 6.39 14.36
C ILE A 85 0.35 5.50 15.05
N ALA A 86 0.79 5.88 16.25
CA ALA A 86 1.71 5.08 17.05
C ALA A 86 1.01 3.94 17.81
N ASP A 87 -0.32 3.91 17.86
CA ASP A 87 -1.11 2.93 18.60
C ASP A 87 -0.87 1.51 18.05
N GLU A 88 -0.52 0.61 18.96
CA GLU A 88 -0.14 -0.76 18.62
C GLU A 88 -1.36 -1.63 18.27
N ASP A 89 -2.50 -1.41 18.92
CA ASP A 89 -3.74 -2.16 18.64
C ASP A 89 -4.28 -1.79 17.25
N ARG A 90 -4.19 -0.51 16.87
CA ARG A 90 -4.53 -0.06 15.51
C ARG A 90 -3.61 -0.71 14.48
N MET A 91 -2.29 -0.69 14.70
CA MET A 91 -1.32 -1.36 13.84
C MET A 91 -1.60 -2.87 13.69
N ILE A 92 -1.88 -3.55 14.79
CA ILE A 92 -2.24 -4.98 14.79
C ILE A 92 -3.52 -5.21 13.98
N SER A 93 -4.49 -4.30 14.06
CA SER A 93 -5.72 -4.41 13.27
C SER A 93 -5.47 -4.27 11.77
N VAL A 94 -4.49 -3.44 11.35
CA VAL A 94 -4.08 -3.34 9.93
C VAL A 94 -3.46 -4.64 9.44
N ALA A 95 -2.60 -5.27 10.24
CA ALA A 95 -2.00 -6.56 9.87
C ALA A 95 -3.06 -7.66 9.68
N ARG A 96 -4.09 -7.68 10.53
CA ARG A 96 -5.22 -8.61 10.41
C ARG A 96 -6.09 -8.31 9.18
N LEU A 97 -6.33 -7.04 8.88
CA LEU A 97 -7.06 -6.62 7.67
C LEU A 97 -6.31 -7.04 6.41
N LEU A 98 -4.99 -6.80 6.37
CA LEU A 98 -4.15 -7.21 5.24
C LEU A 98 -4.18 -8.74 5.06
N ARG A 99 -4.10 -9.51 6.14
CA ARG A 99 -4.23 -10.96 6.07
C ARG A 99 -5.59 -11.40 5.50
N ALA A 100 -6.67 -10.77 5.95
CA ALA A 100 -8.01 -11.07 5.44
C ALA A 100 -8.17 -10.71 3.96
N TYR A 101 -7.56 -9.59 3.51
CA TYR A 101 -7.48 -9.23 2.11
C TYR A 101 -6.72 -10.28 1.29
N ASP A 102 -5.52 -10.65 1.73
CA ASP A 102 -4.69 -11.63 1.05
C ASP A 102 -5.34 -13.01 0.93
N ASP A 103 -6.09 -13.41 1.96
CA ASP A 103 -6.86 -14.66 1.92
C ASP A 103 -8.06 -14.56 0.96
N ALA A 104 -8.72 -13.41 0.92
CA ALA A 104 -9.84 -13.17 0.00
C ALA A 104 -9.38 -13.12 -1.46
N VAL A 105 -8.25 -12.46 -1.75
CA VAL A 105 -7.74 -12.30 -3.12
C VAL A 105 -7.00 -13.54 -3.64
N ALA A 106 -6.57 -14.45 -2.79
CA ALA A 106 -5.82 -15.65 -3.21
C ALA A 106 -6.59 -16.50 -4.24
N GLY A 107 -7.94 -16.55 -4.14
CA GLY A 107 -8.80 -17.24 -5.10
C GLY A 107 -8.93 -16.55 -6.46
N PHE A 108 -8.50 -15.30 -6.59
CA PHE A 108 -8.48 -14.58 -7.86
C PHE A 108 -7.41 -15.13 -8.81
N GLY A 109 -6.31 -15.63 -8.27
CA GLY A 109 -5.17 -16.10 -9.02
C GLY A 109 -4.30 -14.96 -9.57
N ILE A 110 -3.32 -15.32 -10.41
CA ILE A 110 -2.41 -14.36 -11.03
C ILE A 110 -2.70 -14.31 -12.52
N PRO A 111 -3.21 -13.17 -13.06
CA PRO A 111 -3.44 -13.03 -14.48
C PRO A 111 -2.14 -13.17 -15.29
N SER A 112 -2.20 -13.92 -16.39
CA SER A 112 -1.04 -14.18 -17.26
C SER A 112 -0.79 -13.09 -18.31
N ASP A 113 -1.76 -12.20 -18.53
CA ASP A 113 -1.81 -11.20 -19.59
C ASP A 113 -1.63 -9.76 -19.10
N LEU A 114 -1.02 -9.61 -17.90
CA LEU A 114 -0.72 -8.28 -17.37
C LEU A 114 0.33 -7.56 -18.20
N PRO A 115 0.15 -6.25 -18.46
CA PRO A 115 1.18 -5.45 -19.10
C PRO A 115 2.45 -5.46 -18.23
N PRO A 116 3.63 -5.41 -18.86
CA PRO A 116 4.88 -5.32 -18.10
C PRO A 116 4.88 -4.06 -17.23
N PRO A 117 5.47 -4.13 -16.03
CA PRO A 117 5.56 -2.96 -15.17
C PRO A 117 6.46 -1.88 -15.81
N ILE A 118 6.14 -0.60 -15.58
CA ILE A 118 7.02 0.51 -15.95
C ILE A 118 8.20 0.53 -14.98
N GLU A 119 9.29 -0.07 -15.40
CA GLU A 119 10.53 -0.23 -14.63
C GLU A 119 11.76 0.12 -15.50
N PRO A 120 12.85 0.63 -14.89
CA PRO A 120 14.08 0.85 -15.62
C PRO A 120 14.65 -0.49 -16.13
N PRO A 121 15.26 -0.52 -17.32
CA PRO A 121 15.89 -1.72 -17.84
C PRO A 121 17.08 -2.16 -16.97
N GLY A 122 17.25 -3.47 -16.82
CA GLY A 122 18.41 -4.06 -16.12
C GLY A 122 18.30 -4.09 -14.60
N LEU A 123 17.14 -3.82 -14.01
CA LEU A 123 16.92 -4.12 -12.59
C LEU A 123 17.03 -5.63 -12.36
N PRO A 124 17.78 -6.07 -11.31
CA PRO A 124 17.84 -7.47 -10.95
C PRO A 124 16.44 -8.03 -10.66
N GLU A 125 16.17 -9.25 -11.11
CA GLU A 125 14.97 -9.96 -10.70
C GLU A 125 15.07 -10.30 -9.20
N LEU A 126 13.93 -10.24 -8.52
CA LEU A 126 13.82 -10.70 -7.15
C LEU A 126 13.45 -12.19 -7.15
N ASP A 127 14.16 -12.99 -6.36
CA ASP A 127 13.74 -14.38 -6.09
C ASP A 127 12.56 -14.38 -5.12
N ASP A 128 11.42 -13.92 -5.62
CA ASP A 128 10.20 -13.74 -4.85
C ASP A 128 8.99 -14.07 -5.75
N PRO A 129 8.71 -15.37 -5.97
CA PRO A 129 7.61 -15.80 -6.83
C PRO A 129 6.26 -15.31 -6.29
N PRO A 130 5.39 -14.77 -7.15
CA PRO A 130 4.12 -14.22 -6.71
C PRO A 130 3.14 -15.33 -6.31
N GLU A 131 2.38 -15.05 -5.25
CA GLU A 131 1.34 -15.94 -4.70
C GLU A 131 -0.07 -15.38 -4.89
N LEU A 132 -0.18 -14.05 -4.98
CA LEU A 132 -1.46 -13.35 -5.06
C LEU A 132 -1.28 -11.97 -5.72
N VAL A 133 -2.37 -11.26 -5.96
CA VAL A 133 -2.33 -9.85 -6.33
C VAL A 133 -2.40 -9.02 -5.06
N GLY A 134 -1.25 -8.52 -4.60
CA GLY A 134 -1.15 -7.71 -3.40
C GLY A 134 -1.52 -6.25 -3.62
N HIS A 135 -1.85 -5.54 -2.55
CA HIS A 135 -2.19 -4.12 -2.57
C HIS A 135 -0.99 -3.22 -2.82
N GLN A 136 0.12 -3.50 -2.16
CA GLN A 136 1.44 -2.85 -2.30
C GLN A 136 1.49 -1.35 -1.99
N ASP A 137 0.46 -0.82 -1.32
CA ASP A 137 0.43 0.56 -0.85
C ASP A 137 -0.34 0.71 0.47
N ILE A 138 0.10 -0.04 1.51
CA ILE A 138 -0.52 -0.08 2.84
C ILE A 138 -0.06 1.14 3.67
N THR A 139 -0.05 2.31 3.04
CA THR A 139 0.26 3.56 3.74
C THR A 139 -0.85 3.91 4.74
N PRO A 140 -0.55 4.73 5.75
CA PRO A 140 -1.59 5.15 6.71
C PRO A 140 -2.77 5.90 6.08
N GLU A 141 -2.56 6.57 4.96
CA GLU A 141 -3.60 7.26 4.20
C GLU A 141 -4.56 6.29 3.48
N ASN A 142 -4.09 5.07 3.21
CA ASN A 142 -4.82 4.07 2.44
C ASN A 142 -5.53 3.03 3.33
N VAL A 143 -5.54 3.25 4.64
CA VAL A 143 -6.28 2.42 5.60
C VAL A 143 -7.39 3.23 6.25
N VAL A 144 -8.63 2.79 6.06
CA VAL A 144 -9.81 3.38 6.70
C VAL A 144 -10.07 2.68 8.03
N PHE A 145 -10.23 3.47 9.10
CA PHE A 145 -10.52 2.99 10.44
C PHE A 145 -11.97 3.28 10.83
N ARG A 146 -12.58 2.35 11.56
CA ARG A 146 -13.86 2.51 12.25
C ARG A 146 -13.70 2.05 13.69
N ASP A 147 -14.17 2.84 14.64
CA ASP A 147 -14.08 2.53 16.07
C ASP A 147 -12.67 2.13 16.52
N GLY A 148 -11.63 2.80 15.97
CA GLY A 148 -10.23 2.53 16.28
C GLY A 148 -9.66 1.24 15.70
N ARG A 149 -10.35 0.58 14.77
CA ARG A 149 -9.88 -0.64 14.08
C ARG A 149 -9.82 -0.43 12.57
N ALA A 150 -8.81 -1.00 11.93
CA ALA A 150 -8.72 -1.04 10.48
C ALA A 150 -9.92 -1.80 9.92
N PHE A 151 -10.64 -1.13 9.02
CA PHE A 151 -11.86 -1.64 8.40
C PHE A 151 -11.66 -1.95 6.92
N ALA A 152 -11.01 -1.06 6.17
CA ALA A 152 -10.84 -1.23 4.73
C ALA A 152 -9.51 -0.66 4.21
N LEU A 153 -9.04 -1.25 3.11
CA LEU A 153 -7.97 -0.73 2.27
C LEU A 153 -8.58 0.05 1.11
N ILE A 154 -7.98 1.18 0.77
CA ILE A 154 -8.36 2.02 -0.38
C ILE A 154 -7.13 2.30 -1.24
N ASP A 155 -7.35 2.79 -2.45
CA ASP A 155 -6.28 3.12 -3.42
C ASP A 155 -5.43 1.92 -3.87
N PHE A 156 -6.01 1.10 -4.74
CA PHE A 156 -5.41 -0.12 -5.28
C PHE A 156 -4.47 0.11 -6.49
N ASP A 157 -4.03 1.34 -6.76
CA ASP A 157 -3.27 1.67 -7.97
C ASP A 157 -1.93 0.94 -8.08
N LEU A 158 -1.34 0.57 -6.96
CA LEU A 158 -0.09 -0.18 -6.91
C LEU A 158 -0.29 -1.71 -6.87
N ALA A 159 -1.54 -2.18 -6.95
CA ALA A 159 -1.84 -3.60 -6.94
C ALA A 159 -1.10 -4.36 -8.04
N ARG A 160 -0.46 -5.48 -7.66
CA ARG A 160 0.35 -6.30 -8.55
C ARG A 160 0.58 -7.70 -7.99
N PRO A 161 0.99 -8.67 -8.85
CA PRO A 161 1.43 -9.98 -8.37
C PRO A 161 2.63 -9.88 -7.44
N VAL A 162 2.52 -10.48 -6.25
CA VAL A 162 3.57 -10.48 -5.20
C VAL A 162 3.44 -11.71 -4.30
N SER A 163 4.48 -12.00 -3.51
CA SER A 163 4.39 -12.94 -2.40
C SER A 163 3.72 -12.31 -1.17
N ARG A 164 3.23 -13.14 -0.26
CA ARG A 164 2.72 -12.68 1.05
C ARG A 164 3.83 -12.02 1.89
N ALA A 165 5.06 -12.51 1.79
CA ALA A 165 6.20 -11.88 2.45
C ALA A 165 6.40 -10.43 1.98
N ARG A 166 6.26 -10.17 0.68
CA ARG A 166 6.37 -8.82 0.10
C ARG A 166 5.24 -7.89 0.54
N GLU A 167 4.01 -8.40 0.69
CA GLU A 167 2.90 -7.65 1.28
C GLU A 167 3.24 -7.22 2.71
N VAL A 168 3.76 -8.15 3.53
CA VAL A 168 4.17 -7.84 4.89
C VAL A 168 5.33 -6.84 4.92
N VAL A 169 6.30 -6.93 4.02
CA VAL A 169 7.37 -5.92 3.91
C VAL A 169 6.79 -4.52 3.66
N ASN A 170 5.82 -4.40 2.74
CA ASN A 170 5.15 -3.11 2.50
C ASN A 170 4.46 -2.59 3.77
N LEU A 171 3.74 -3.47 4.48
CA LEU A 171 3.11 -3.12 5.76
C LEU A 171 4.14 -2.67 6.81
N LEU A 172 5.26 -3.38 6.96
CA LEU A 172 6.31 -3.07 7.92
C LEU A 172 6.94 -1.70 7.66
N LEU A 173 7.18 -1.35 6.40
CA LEU A 173 7.76 -0.06 6.02
C LEU A 173 6.97 1.12 6.61
N TRP A 174 5.65 1.03 6.64
CA TRP A 174 4.77 2.11 7.07
C TRP A 174 4.34 2.00 8.55
N TRP A 175 4.05 0.78 9.03
CA TRP A 175 3.43 0.57 10.33
C TRP A 175 4.41 0.12 11.42
N ALA A 176 5.57 -0.45 11.08
CA ALA A 176 6.71 -0.62 11.99
C ALA A 176 7.74 0.51 11.81
N PRO A 177 7.42 1.56 11.15
CA PRO A 177 8.09 2.64 10.43
C PRO A 177 9.61 2.38 10.26
N LEU A 178 9.95 1.47 9.33
CA LEU A 178 11.34 1.09 9.07
C LEU A 178 12.10 2.24 8.40
N GLY A 179 12.98 2.89 9.16
CA GLY A 179 13.78 4.02 8.71
C GLY A 179 14.42 4.79 9.85
N ALA A 180 15.31 5.72 9.53
CA ALA A 180 15.97 6.59 10.51
C ALA A 180 14.96 7.57 11.12
N ASP A 181 15.10 7.87 12.42
CA ASP A 181 14.15 8.74 13.15
C ASP A 181 14.03 10.14 12.54
N GLU A 182 15.12 10.68 12.01
CA GLU A 182 15.14 11.99 11.35
C GLU A 182 14.23 12.07 10.11
N ASP A 183 14.01 10.96 9.43
CA ASP A 183 13.18 10.87 8.21
C ASP A 183 11.71 10.56 8.51
N LEU A 184 11.38 10.25 9.76
CA LEU A 184 10.02 9.87 10.18
C LEU A 184 9.23 11.06 10.71
N ASP A 185 7.90 10.96 10.57
CA ASP A 185 6.97 11.85 11.24
C ASP A 185 7.21 11.81 12.77
N PRO A 186 7.07 12.95 13.47
CA PRO A 186 7.40 13.05 14.91
C PRO A 186 6.73 11.97 15.78
N GLU A 187 5.49 11.60 15.46
CA GLU A 187 4.67 10.63 16.19
C GLU A 187 5.21 9.20 16.09
N LEU A 188 6.07 8.92 15.11
CA LEU A 188 6.63 7.60 14.81
C LEU A 188 8.07 7.42 15.30
N ARG A 189 8.69 8.49 15.82
CA ARG A 189 10.07 8.45 16.31
C ARG A 189 10.20 7.68 17.62
N GLY A 190 11.33 7.00 17.82
CA GLY A 190 11.62 6.29 19.06
C GLY A 190 10.75 5.06 19.34
N LEU A 191 9.91 4.62 18.40
CA LEU A 191 9.12 3.40 18.56
C LEU A 191 10.04 2.16 18.55
N ASP A 192 9.67 1.13 19.31
CA ASP A 192 10.34 -0.17 19.33
C ASP A 192 10.02 -0.96 18.04
N ARG A 193 10.80 -0.72 16.98
CA ARG A 193 10.57 -1.29 15.65
C ARG A 193 10.69 -2.81 15.61
N PRO A 194 11.71 -3.45 16.23
CA PRO A 194 11.77 -4.91 16.30
C PRO A 194 10.51 -5.54 16.91
N ARG A 195 10.03 -4.98 18.03
CA ARG A 195 8.78 -5.43 18.66
C ARG A 195 7.57 -5.23 17.75
N ARG A 196 7.45 -4.08 17.09
CA ARG A 196 6.35 -3.79 16.16
C ARG A 196 6.37 -4.73 14.96
N CYS A 197 7.55 -5.02 14.40
CA CYS A 197 7.70 -6.01 13.32
C CYS A 197 7.20 -7.39 13.75
N ARG A 198 7.57 -7.84 14.94
CA ARG A 198 7.09 -9.10 15.50
C ARG A 198 5.57 -9.12 15.64
N HIS A 199 4.98 -8.08 16.24
CA HIS A 199 3.53 -8.01 16.45
C HIS A 199 2.76 -7.99 15.12
N ILE A 200 3.27 -7.29 14.09
CA ILE A 200 2.71 -7.32 12.74
C ILE A 200 2.77 -8.72 12.16
N ALA A 201 3.95 -9.37 12.20
CA ALA A 201 4.14 -10.72 11.65
C ALA A 201 3.27 -11.77 12.36
N ASP A 202 3.12 -11.64 13.69
CA ASP A 202 2.25 -12.51 14.49
C ASP A 202 0.76 -12.28 14.15
N ALA A 203 0.32 -11.03 14.07
CA ALA A 203 -1.05 -10.66 13.78
C ALA A 203 -1.47 -11.03 12.34
N TYR A 204 -0.56 -10.92 11.40
CA TYR A 204 -0.75 -11.38 10.02
C TYR A 204 -0.72 -12.91 9.94
N GLY A 205 -0.02 -13.59 10.83
CA GLY A 205 0.23 -15.03 10.77
C GLY A 205 1.27 -15.41 9.71
N LEU A 206 2.34 -14.60 9.61
CA LEU A 206 3.42 -14.85 8.65
C LEU A 206 4.17 -16.13 9.01
N SER A 207 4.42 -16.98 8.01
CA SER A 207 5.11 -18.26 8.20
C SER A 207 6.57 -18.08 8.66
N ARG A 208 7.13 -19.04 9.37
CA ARG A 208 8.54 -18.98 9.80
C ARG A 208 9.52 -18.85 8.63
N PRO A 209 9.39 -19.58 7.52
CA PRO A 209 10.24 -19.38 6.34
C PRO A 209 10.18 -17.94 5.81
N ASP A 210 8.97 -17.36 5.72
CA ASP A 210 8.81 -15.99 5.22
C ASP A 210 9.41 -14.97 6.18
N ARG A 211 9.26 -15.15 7.51
CA ARG A 211 9.89 -14.28 8.52
C ARG A 211 11.40 -14.18 8.37
N LEU A 212 12.06 -15.27 8.00
CA LEU A 212 13.50 -15.31 7.77
C LEU A 212 13.94 -14.51 6.52
N ARG A 213 13.04 -14.34 5.54
CA ARG A 213 13.30 -13.62 4.28
C ARG A 213 12.94 -12.15 4.33
N VAL A 214 12.15 -11.71 5.32
CA VAL A 214 11.56 -10.36 5.37
C VAL A 214 12.63 -9.27 5.22
N MET A 215 13.73 -9.35 5.97
CA MET A 215 14.74 -8.29 5.93
C MET A 215 15.56 -8.29 4.66
N GLU A 216 15.93 -9.46 4.14
CA GLU A 216 16.59 -9.57 2.84
C GLU A 216 15.70 -8.96 1.73
N LEU A 217 14.42 -9.31 1.74
CA LEU A 217 13.45 -8.80 0.78
C LEU A 217 13.22 -7.29 0.96
N ALA A 218 13.16 -6.79 2.20
CA ALA A 218 12.99 -5.36 2.48
C ALA A 218 14.17 -4.52 1.94
N ILE A 219 15.39 -4.99 2.14
CA ILE A 219 16.63 -4.36 1.64
C ILE A 219 16.61 -4.34 0.11
N ALA A 220 16.36 -5.47 -0.54
CA ALA A 220 16.32 -5.57 -2.00
C ALA A 220 15.21 -4.72 -2.63
N LEU A 221 14.02 -4.69 -2.01
CA LEU A 221 12.90 -3.86 -2.47
C LEU A 221 13.17 -2.38 -2.29
N ASN A 222 13.84 -1.98 -1.21
CA ASN A 222 14.18 -0.58 -0.97
C ASN A 222 15.24 -0.08 -1.96
N GLU A 223 16.25 -0.89 -2.28
CA GLU A 223 17.23 -0.59 -3.33
C GLU A 223 16.53 -0.40 -4.68
N ARG A 224 15.65 -1.34 -5.07
CA ARG A 224 14.84 -1.21 -6.28
C ARG A 224 13.98 0.05 -6.28
N ALA A 225 13.41 0.43 -5.12
CA ALA A 225 12.55 1.60 -5.00
C ALA A 225 13.26 2.89 -5.40
N TRP A 226 14.56 3.04 -5.10
CA TRP A 226 15.34 4.20 -5.52
C TRP A 226 15.41 4.32 -7.04
N HIS A 227 15.72 3.22 -7.72
CA HIS A 227 15.81 3.18 -9.18
C HIS A 227 14.44 3.41 -9.84
N LEU A 228 13.39 2.82 -9.28
CA LEU A 228 12.01 2.98 -9.76
C LEU A 228 11.53 4.43 -9.61
N MET A 229 11.74 5.06 -8.46
CA MET A 229 11.34 6.44 -8.21
C MET A 229 12.05 7.39 -9.14
N LYS A 230 13.37 7.25 -9.30
CA LYS A 230 14.15 8.05 -10.25
C LYS A 230 13.63 7.91 -11.67
N TYR A 231 13.47 6.67 -12.13
CA TYR A 231 13.00 6.39 -13.49
C TYR A 231 11.61 6.96 -13.77
N ARG A 232 10.69 6.81 -12.80
CA ARG A 232 9.32 7.36 -12.93
C ARG A 232 9.30 8.89 -12.90
N ALA A 233 10.13 9.52 -12.09
CA ALA A 233 10.29 10.97 -12.10
C ALA A 233 10.74 11.47 -13.48
N GLU A 234 11.74 10.80 -14.07
CA GLU A 234 12.31 11.18 -15.38
C GLU A 234 11.35 10.87 -16.57
N THR A 235 10.54 9.82 -16.48
CA THR A 235 9.72 9.34 -17.61
C THR A 235 8.25 9.73 -17.53
N LEU A 236 7.67 9.80 -16.34
CA LEU A 236 6.24 10.08 -16.13
C LEU A 236 5.99 11.52 -15.67
N GLY A 237 6.94 12.14 -14.98
CA GLY A 237 6.77 13.49 -14.45
C GLY A 237 5.70 13.59 -13.35
N GLY A 238 4.97 14.72 -13.31
CA GLY A 238 3.83 14.91 -12.40
C GLY A 238 4.18 14.69 -10.93
N GLY A 239 3.37 13.94 -10.19
CA GLY A 239 3.58 13.62 -8.78
C GLY A 239 4.90 12.88 -8.51
N TRP A 240 5.37 12.04 -9.43
CA TRP A 240 6.65 11.34 -9.31
C TRP A 240 7.84 12.31 -9.32
N GLN A 241 7.82 13.29 -10.23
CA GLN A 241 8.85 14.33 -10.29
C GLN A 241 8.81 15.19 -9.03
N ARG A 242 7.63 15.62 -8.58
CA ARG A 242 7.47 16.40 -7.36
C ARG A 242 8.09 15.68 -6.15
N MET A 243 7.74 14.41 -5.92
CA MET A 243 8.31 13.61 -4.82
C MET A 243 9.83 13.49 -4.92
N TRP A 244 10.36 13.36 -6.15
CA TRP A 244 11.81 13.28 -6.37
C TRP A 244 12.49 14.59 -5.98
N ASP A 245 11.93 15.72 -6.40
CA ASP A 245 12.44 17.08 -6.10
C ASP A 245 12.32 17.41 -4.59
N GLU A 246 11.36 16.83 -3.91
CA GLU A 246 11.17 16.89 -2.44
C GLU A 246 12.12 15.97 -1.66
N GLY A 247 13.04 15.28 -2.34
CA GLY A 247 14.12 14.50 -1.72
C GLY A 247 13.76 13.07 -1.34
N VAL A 248 12.72 12.44 -1.96
CA VAL A 248 12.38 11.04 -1.68
C VAL A 248 13.55 10.09 -1.95
N GLY A 249 14.40 10.41 -2.93
CA GLY A 249 15.59 9.62 -3.26
C GLY A 249 16.59 9.54 -2.10
N ASP A 250 16.80 10.64 -1.37
CA ASP A 250 17.70 10.68 -0.21
C ASP A 250 17.10 9.92 0.98
N LYS A 251 15.78 10.03 1.21
CA LYS A 251 15.08 9.25 2.23
C LYS A 251 15.15 7.74 1.96
N ILE A 252 15.07 7.31 0.70
CA ILE A 252 15.22 5.90 0.33
C ILE A 252 16.64 5.42 0.63
N LYS A 253 17.67 6.23 0.36
CA LYS A 253 19.07 5.87 0.68
C LYS A 253 19.32 5.82 2.19
N SER A 254 18.82 6.80 2.93
CA SER A 254 18.88 6.80 4.41
C SER A 254 18.22 5.54 4.97
N ARG A 255 17.03 5.19 4.46
CA ARG A 255 16.33 3.94 4.83
C ARG A 255 17.14 2.70 4.49
N GLN A 256 17.86 2.68 3.35
CA GLN A 256 18.71 1.56 2.96
C GLN A 256 19.77 1.27 4.03
N THR A 257 20.52 2.30 4.42
CA THR A 257 21.52 2.20 5.47
C THR A 257 20.90 1.70 6.78
N TRP A 258 19.77 2.30 7.17
CA TRP A 258 19.08 1.90 8.39
C TRP A 258 18.63 0.42 8.36
N LEU A 259 18.07 -0.06 7.22
CA LEU A 259 17.64 -1.45 7.07
C LEU A 259 18.82 -2.42 7.21
N GLU A 260 19.96 -2.11 6.59
CA GLU A 260 21.17 -2.93 6.65
C GLU A 260 21.73 -3.00 8.09
N GLU A 261 21.77 -1.88 8.81
CA GLU A 261 22.26 -1.81 10.19
C GLU A 261 21.34 -2.53 11.20
N ASN A 262 20.04 -2.62 10.93
CA ASN A 262 19.05 -3.18 11.86
C ASN A 262 18.54 -4.57 11.47
N ALA A 263 19.03 -5.15 10.36
CA ALA A 263 18.54 -6.41 9.80
C ALA A 263 18.57 -7.57 10.80
N ASP A 264 19.68 -7.74 11.51
CA ASP A 264 19.86 -8.85 12.47
C ASP A 264 18.91 -8.72 13.68
N SER A 265 18.75 -7.50 14.20
CA SER A 265 17.87 -7.22 15.33
C SER A 265 16.41 -7.50 14.98
N ILE A 266 15.95 -7.04 13.81
CA ILE A 266 14.58 -7.26 13.35
C ILE A 266 14.35 -8.74 13.02
N THR A 267 15.28 -9.40 12.34
CA THR A 267 15.18 -10.84 12.03
C THR A 267 15.08 -11.67 13.31
N THR A 268 15.87 -11.33 14.34
CA THR A 268 15.78 -11.98 15.64
C THR A 268 14.40 -11.81 16.26
N ALA A 269 13.85 -10.60 16.24
CA ALA A 269 12.51 -10.33 16.76
C ALA A 269 11.40 -11.05 15.97
N LEU A 270 11.52 -11.11 14.65
CA LEU A 270 10.56 -11.79 13.79
C LEU A 270 10.52 -13.32 14.02
N THR A 271 11.63 -13.90 14.45
CA THR A 271 11.79 -15.37 14.56
C THR A 271 11.75 -15.91 15.98
N SER A 272 11.66 -15.01 16.99
CA SER A 272 11.62 -15.35 18.43
C SER A 272 10.24 -15.83 18.94
#